data_86b11da45eebbea468b7dd7b3855c92d
#
_entry.id   86b11da45eebbea468b7dd7b3855c92d
#
_cell.length_a   1.000
_cell.length_b   1.000
_cell.length_c   1.000
_cell.angle_alpha   90.00
_cell.angle_beta   90.00
_cell.angle_gamma   90.00
#
_symmetry.space_group_name_H-M   'P 1'
#
loop_
_entity.id
_entity.type
_entity.pdbx_description
1 polymer ?
#
loop_
_entity_poly.entity_id
_entity_poly.type
_entity_poly.pdbx_seq_one_letter_code
_entity_poly.pdbx_strand_id
1 'polypeptide(L)'
;MKKQIALIIPIAIIITIASTLLIFSEEIDDYMDANDDTAWIHSGPFSIDREEYRLGHKIFLIANEVNQNDKGSIKLVKINEDGSQKIFKTYRFDGMKKQSFNIYFSPYLNEVSSICSAEDVIGNYEVIFEGTNYESIKLKIINKYLPGSEYRFEPVC
;
A
#
# COMPACT_ATOMS: atom_id res chain seq x y z
N MET A 1 -11.07 32.47 50.40
CA MET A 1 -11.39 32.32 48.96
C MET A 1 -10.18 32.50 48.02
N LYS A 2 -9.20 33.38 48.22
CA LYS A 2 -8.06 33.58 47.32
C LYS A 2 -7.07 32.37 47.19
N LYS A 3 -6.93 31.53 48.23
CA LYS A 3 -6.01 30.35 48.20
C LYS A 3 -6.52 29.17 47.36
N GLN A 4 -7.85 29.00 47.20
CA GLN A 4 -8.39 27.90 46.39
C GLN A 4 -8.30 28.19 44.89
N ILE A 5 -8.39 29.45 44.48
CA ILE A 5 -8.27 29.84 43.06
C ILE A 5 -6.87 29.60 42.55
N ALA A 6 -5.83 29.83 43.36
CA ALA A 6 -4.42 29.62 43.00
C ALA A 6 -4.06 28.14 42.73
N LEU A 7 -4.84 27.18 43.22
CA LEU A 7 -4.59 25.74 42.99
C LEU A 7 -5.37 25.22 41.76
N ILE A 8 -6.52 25.80 41.44
CA ILE A 8 -7.37 25.35 40.33
C ILE A 8 -6.75 25.68 38.96
N ILE A 9 -6.12 26.86 38.85
CA ILE A 9 -5.50 27.31 37.58
C ILE A 9 -4.38 26.37 37.10
N PRO A 10 -3.39 25.96 37.91
CA PRO A 10 -2.36 25.04 37.45
C PRO A 10 -2.88 23.64 37.11
N ILE A 11 -3.92 23.15 37.80
CA ILE A 11 -4.54 21.85 37.48
C ILE A 11 -5.27 21.92 36.13
N ALA A 12 -6.00 22.97 35.84
CA ALA A 12 -6.66 23.16 34.55
C ALA A 12 -5.67 23.24 33.38
N ILE A 13 -4.54 23.90 33.57
CA ILE A 13 -3.46 23.99 32.56
C ILE A 13 -2.83 22.60 32.30
N ILE A 14 -2.59 21.82 33.34
CA ILE A 14 -2.02 20.45 33.21
C ILE A 14 -2.99 19.54 32.45
N ILE A 15 -4.30 19.62 32.72
CA ILE A 15 -5.32 18.81 32.02
C ILE A 15 -5.40 19.20 30.53
N THR A 16 -5.34 20.49 30.20
CA THR A 16 -5.36 20.93 28.80
C THR A 16 -4.11 20.52 28.04
N ILE A 17 -2.92 20.58 28.64
CA ILE A 17 -1.68 20.11 28.02
C ILE A 17 -1.71 18.59 27.83
N ALA A 18 -2.19 17.84 28.81
CA ALA A 18 -2.28 16.38 28.71
C ALA A 18 -3.26 15.94 27.60
N SER A 19 -4.41 16.63 27.46
CA SER A 19 -5.38 16.31 26.40
C SER A 19 -4.86 16.66 25.00
N THR A 20 -4.13 17.76 24.85
CA THR A 20 -3.50 18.09 23.56
C THR A 20 -2.40 17.13 23.18
N LEU A 21 -1.58 16.67 24.14
CA LEU A 21 -0.55 15.67 23.87
C LEU A 21 -1.12 14.31 23.45
N LEU A 22 -2.26 13.90 24.00
CA LEU A 22 -2.93 12.65 23.59
C LEU A 22 -3.48 12.73 22.16
N ILE A 23 -4.07 13.87 21.77
CA ILE A 23 -4.55 14.07 20.41
C ILE A 23 -3.39 14.10 19.41
N PHE A 24 -2.27 14.75 19.75
CA PHE A 24 -1.07 14.77 18.91
C PHE A 24 -0.40 13.40 18.80
N SER A 25 -0.47 12.54 19.82
CA SER A 25 0.12 11.20 19.76
C SER A 25 -0.60 10.28 18.78
N GLU A 26 -1.92 10.35 18.67
CA GLU A 26 -2.69 9.56 17.69
C GLU A 26 -2.42 9.99 16.24
N GLU A 27 -2.23 11.31 15.98
CA GLU A 27 -1.84 11.78 14.64
C GLU A 27 -0.39 11.44 14.27
N ILE A 28 0.51 11.38 15.25
CA ILE A 28 1.92 11.06 15.02
C ILE A 28 2.11 9.56 14.75
N ASP A 29 1.36 8.69 15.42
CA ASP A 29 1.41 7.25 15.17
C ASP A 29 0.95 6.91 13.74
N ASP A 30 -0.04 7.60 13.21
CA ASP A 30 -0.49 7.40 11.82
C ASP A 30 0.52 7.94 10.77
N TYR A 31 1.37 8.90 11.16
CA TYR A 31 2.45 9.44 10.31
C TYR A 31 3.74 8.63 10.41
N MET A 32 4.03 8.01 11.56
CA MET A 32 5.22 7.18 11.78
C MET A 32 5.07 5.76 11.19
N ASP A 33 3.86 5.27 10.98
CA ASP A 33 3.59 4.01 10.28
C ASP A 33 4.06 4.04 8.80
N ALA A 34 4.43 5.22 8.29
CA ALA A 34 5.08 5.39 6.98
C ALA A 34 6.58 5.03 6.96
N ASN A 35 7.19 4.83 8.12
CA ASN A 35 8.60 4.44 8.30
C ASN A 35 8.75 3.04 8.90
N ASP A 36 7.74 2.18 8.75
CA ASP A 36 7.90 0.78 9.10
C ASP A 36 9.04 0.21 8.23
N ASP A 37 10.06 -0.33 8.88
CA ASP A 37 11.15 -1.11 8.27
C ASP A 37 10.56 -2.40 7.66
N THR A 38 9.68 -2.23 6.69
CA THR A 38 9.08 -3.33 5.95
C THR A 38 10.17 -4.03 5.17
N ALA A 39 10.51 -5.23 5.61
CA ALA A 39 11.43 -6.07 4.88
C ALA A 39 10.91 -6.27 3.46
N TRP A 40 11.72 -5.91 2.46
CA TRP A 40 11.41 -6.17 1.06
C TRP A 40 11.10 -7.65 0.84
N ILE A 41 10.03 -7.92 0.12
CA ILE A 41 9.62 -9.27 -0.24
C ILE A 41 10.20 -9.58 -1.60
N HIS A 42 10.95 -10.67 -1.67
CA HIS A 42 11.75 -11.04 -2.83
C HIS A 42 11.23 -12.30 -3.53
N SER A 43 11.32 -12.31 -4.85
CA SER A 43 11.18 -13.50 -5.68
C SER A 43 12.14 -13.41 -6.86
N GLY A 44 13.23 -14.17 -6.78
CA GLY A 44 14.32 -14.06 -7.74
C GLY A 44 14.87 -12.62 -7.82
N PRO A 45 14.94 -12.01 -9.01
CA PRO A 45 15.42 -10.65 -9.19
C PRO A 45 14.37 -9.58 -8.84
N PHE A 46 13.15 -9.96 -8.53
CA PHE A 46 12.03 -9.06 -8.27
C PHE A 46 11.79 -8.85 -6.78
N SER A 47 11.44 -7.63 -6.40
CA SER A 47 11.13 -7.27 -5.02
C SER A 47 10.01 -6.24 -4.96
N ILE A 48 9.14 -6.34 -3.96
CA ILE A 48 8.17 -5.31 -3.61
C ILE A 48 8.48 -4.72 -2.24
N ASP A 49 8.06 -3.47 -2.02
CA ASP A 49 8.41 -2.70 -0.83
C ASP A 49 7.68 -3.11 0.45
N ARG A 50 6.55 -3.82 0.36
CA ARG A 50 5.77 -4.26 1.52
C ARG A 50 4.74 -5.33 1.16
N GLU A 51 4.20 -6.02 2.16
CA GLU A 51 3.13 -7.01 1.99
C GLU A 51 1.73 -6.39 2.08
N GLU A 52 1.55 -5.33 2.87
CA GLU A 52 0.26 -4.69 3.09
C GLU A 52 0.25 -3.25 2.59
N TYR A 53 -0.79 -2.90 1.84
CA TYR A 53 -0.98 -1.58 1.24
C TYR A 53 -2.33 -0.99 1.67
N ARG A 54 -2.35 0.33 1.85
CA ARG A 54 -3.60 1.10 2.04
C ARG A 54 -4.14 1.52 0.66
N LEU A 55 -5.44 1.83 0.59
CA LEU A 55 -6.05 2.46 -0.59
C LEU A 55 -5.33 3.78 -0.92
N GLY A 56 -4.94 3.95 -2.17
CA GLY A 56 -4.15 5.10 -2.62
C GLY A 56 -2.64 4.89 -2.63
N HIS A 57 -2.11 3.85 -1.98
CA HIS A 57 -0.71 3.49 -2.14
C HIS A 57 -0.40 2.99 -3.56
N LYS A 58 0.80 3.28 -4.00
CA LYS A 58 1.40 2.64 -5.18
C LYS A 58 2.21 1.44 -4.71
N ILE A 59 2.00 0.30 -5.33
CA ILE A 59 2.83 -0.89 -5.13
C ILE A 59 4.11 -0.68 -5.93
N PHE A 60 5.23 -0.58 -5.25
CA PHE A 60 6.53 -0.37 -5.88
C PHE A 60 7.23 -1.71 -6.07
N LEU A 61 7.58 -2.03 -7.31
CA LEU A 61 8.33 -3.21 -7.67
C LEU A 61 9.65 -2.82 -8.31
N ILE A 62 10.72 -3.43 -7.81
CA ILE A 62 12.07 -3.33 -8.36
C ILE A 62 12.44 -4.67 -8.98
N ALA A 63 13.08 -4.61 -10.14
CA ALA A 63 13.78 -5.73 -10.75
C ALA A 63 15.27 -5.42 -10.79
N ASN A 64 16.10 -6.27 -10.19
CA ASN A 64 17.55 -6.14 -10.15
C ASN A 64 18.21 -7.38 -10.75
N GLU A 65 19.11 -7.16 -11.71
CA GLU A 65 19.91 -8.24 -12.32
C GLU A 65 19.06 -9.37 -12.92
N VAL A 66 17.96 -9.02 -13.61
CA VAL A 66 17.15 -9.98 -14.37
C VAL A 66 18.07 -10.71 -15.36
N ASN A 67 17.98 -12.04 -15.37
CA ASN A 67 18.81 -12.85 -16.26
C ASN A 67 18.55 -12.47 -17.73
N GLN A 68 19.59 -12.42 -18.55
CA GLN A 68 19.47 -12.07 -19.98
C GLN A 68 18.55 -13.02 -20.76
N ASN A 69 18.42 -14.26 -20.31
CA ASN A 69 17.54 -15.25 -20.93
C ASN A 69 16.08 -15.15 -20.46
N ASP A 70 15.82 -14.38 -19.40
CA ASP A 70 14.47 -14.26 -18.84
C ASP A 70 13.67 -13.22 -19.62
N LYS A 71 12.50 -13.67 -20.04
CA LYS A 71 11.55 -12.86 -20.80
C LYS A 71 10.14 -13.27 -20.43
N GLY A 72 9.30 -12.27 -20.19
CA GLY A 72 7.94 -12.59 -19.78
C GLY A 72 7.09 -11.37 -19.48
N SER A 73 6.13 -11.57 -18.57
CA SER A 73 5.29 -10.51 -18.07
C SER A 73 5.13 -10.55 -16.56
N ILE A 74 5.04 -9.37 -15.95
CA ILE A 74 4.74 -9.16 -14.55
C ILE A 74 3.27 -8.74 -14.50
N LYS A 75 2.44 -9.51 -13.82
CA LYS A 75 1.00 -9.28 -13.70
C LYS A 75 0.64 -8.99 -12.25
N LEU A 76 -0.07 -7.90 -11.99
CA LEU A 76 -0.77 -7.70 -10.73
C LEU A 76 -2.17 -8.29 -10.87
N VAL A 77 -2.49 -9.30 -10.06
CA VAL A 77 -3.72 -10.07 -10.12
C VAL A 77 -4.42 -10.03 -8.77
N LYS A 78 -5.70 -9.65 -8.74
CA LYS A 78 -6.55 -9.80 -7.55
C LYS A 78 -7.09 -11.22 -7.50
N ILE A 79 -7.03 -11.83 -6.33
CA ILE A 79 -7.60 -13.14 -6.05
C ILE A 79 -8.93 -12.91 -5.33
N ASN A 80 -10.03 -13.26 -5.95
CA ASN A 80 -11.35 -13.16 -5.37
C ASN A 80 -11.61 -14.29 -4.37
N GLU A 81 -12.63 -14.16 -3.53
CA GLU A 81 -12.99 -15.18 -2.53
C GLU A 81 -13.38 -16.54 -3.14
N ASP A 82 -13.94 -16.52 -4.34
CA ASP A 82 -14.28 -17.72 -5.12
C ASP A 82 -13.07 -18.38 -5.83
N GLY A 83 -11.87 -17.80 -5.64
CA GLY A 83 -10.63 -18.23 -6.30
C GLY A 83 -10.48 -17.73 -7.74
N SER A 84 -11.44 -16.98 -8.27
CA SER A 84 -11.29 -16.35 -9.58
C SER A 84 -10.24 -15.25 -9.55
N GLN A 85 -9.63 -15.00 -10.70
CA GLN A 85 -8.53 -14.04 -10.83
C GLN A 85 -8.94 -12.87 -11.72
N LYS A 86 -8.65 -11.65 -11.27
CA LYS A 86 -8.83 -10.43 -12.05
C LYS A 86 -7.48 -9.74 -12.26
N ILE A 87 -7.06 -9.62 -13.50
CA ILE A 87 -5.80 -8.94 -13.85
C ILE A 87 -6.03 -7.43 -13.80
N PHE A 88 -5.29 -6.74 -12.93
CA PHE A 88 -5.32 -5.28 -12.82
C PHE A 88 -4.35 -4.61 -13.79
N LYS A 89 -3.16 -5.19 -13.94
CA LYS A 89 -2.11 -4.61 -14.79
C LYS A 89 -1.13 -5.67 -15.23
N THR A 90 -0.57 -5.47 -16.43
CA THR A 90 0.48 -6.31 -17.00
C THR A 90 1.61 -5.43 -17.52
N TYR A 91 2.86 -5.80 -17.19
CA TYR A 91 4.09 -5.24 -17.74
C TYR A 91 4.90 -6.34 -18.39
N ARG A 92 5.43 -6.08 -19.57
CA ARG A 92 6.36 -7.00 -20.25
C ARG A 92 7.79 -6.65 -19.89
N PHE A 93 8.63 -7.65 -19.72
CA PHE A 93 10.05 -7.48 -19.51
C PHE A 93 10.87 -8.41 -20.41
N ASP A 94 12.14 -8.04 -20.63
CA ASP A 94 13.08 -8.77 -21.44
C ASP A 94 14.47 -8.45 -20.88
N GLY A 95 15.08 -9.42 -20.17
CA GLY A 95 16.36 -9.26 -19.49
C GLY A 95 17.52 -8.99 -20.45
N MET A 96 17.41 -9.41 -21.70
CA MET A 96 18.39 -9.06 -22.72
C MET A 96 18.40 -7.56 -23.03
N LYS A 97 17.22 -6.91 -22.96
CA LYS A 97 17.08 -5.48 -23.23
C LYS A 97 17.34 -4.61 -22.01
N LYS A 98 16.90 -5.07 -20.84
CA LYS A 98 17.00 -4.31 -19.60
C LYS A 98 17.01 -5.25 -18.40
N GLN A 99 18.13 -5.29 -17.68
CA GLN A 99 18.33 -6.16 -16.53
C GLN A 99 17.84 -5.56 -15.22
N SER A 100 17.80 -4.23 -15.10
CA SER A 100 17.34 -3.56 -13.88
C SER A 100 16.35 -2.46 -14.23
N PHE A 101 15.19 -2.49 -13.56
CA PHE A 101 14.12 -1.51 -13.73
C PHE A 101 13.23 -1.47 -12.51
N ASN A 102 12.40 -0.43 -12.45
CA ASN A 102 11.34 -0.30 -11.47
C ASN A 102 10.00 0.01 -12.15
N ILE A 103 8.93 -0.44 -11.55
CA ILE A 103 7.56 -0.18 -11.99
C ILE A 103 6.67 0.12 -10.79
N TYR A 104 5.59 0.83 -11.06
CA TYR A 104 4.54 1.10 -10.09
C TYR A 104 3.22 0.54 -10.57
N PHE A 105 2.56 -0.22 -9.70
CA PHE A 105 1.16 -0.54 -9.86
C PHE A 105 0.36 0.45 -9.01
N SER A 106 -0.66 1.04 -9.61
CA SER A 106 -1.57 1.97 -8.93
C SER A 106 -2.99 1.44 -9.09
N PRO A 107 -3.45 0.57 -8.18
CA PRO A 107 -4.84 0.11 -8.17
C PRO A 107 -5.74 1.31 -7.88
N TYR A 108 -6.63 1.63 -8.81
CA TYR A 108 -7.59 2.73 -8.71
C TYR A 108 -8.89 2.36 -9.40
N LEU A 109 -9.94 3.14 -9.15
CA LEU A 109 -11.23 2.93 -9.76
C LEU A 109 -11.15 3.13 -11.28
N ASN A 110 -11.80 2.25 -12.02
CA ASN A 110 -11.82 2.27 -13.46
C ASN A 110 -13.12 1.63 -13.97
N GLU A 111 -14.05 2.45 -14.43
CA GLU A 111 -15.35 2.05 -14.95
C GLU A 111 -15.22 1.05 -16.10
N VAL A 112 -14.28 1.28 -17.05
CA VAL A 112 -14.05 0.39 -18.18
C VAL A 112 -13.64 -1.02 -17.77
N SER A 113 -12.94 -1.14 -16.62
CA SER A 113 -12.49 -2.41 -16.06
C SER A 113 -13.44 -2.95 -15.00
N SER A 114 -14.63 -2.35 -14.83
CA SER A 114 -15.60 -2.70 -13.78
C SER A 114 -14.96 -2.72 -12.38
N ILE A 115 -14.19 -1.69 -12.07
CA ILE A 115 -13.64 -1.40 -10.76
C ILE A 115 -14.32 -0.12 -10.28
N CYS A 116 -15.47 -0.27 -9.62
CA CYS A 116 -16.43 0.81 -9.42
C CYS A 116 -16.32 1.48 -8.05
N SER A 117 -15.77 0.78 -7.07
CA SER A 117 -15.73 1.21 -5.68
C SER A 117 -14.45 0.75 -4.99
N ALA A 118 -14.22 1.23 -3.75
CA ALA A 118 -13.08 0.82 -2.94
C ALA A 118 -13.06 -0.70 -2.69
N GLU A 119 -14.23 -1.33 -2.53
CA GLU A 119 -14.39 -2.78 -2.31
C GLU A 119 -13.82 -3.59 -3.48
N ASP A 120 -13.94 -3.07 -4.70
CA ASP A 120 -13.35 -3.74 -5.87
C ASP A 120 -11.82 -3.72 -5.86
N VAL A 121 -11.23 -2.77 -5.13
CA VAL A 121 -9.77 -2.64 -4.98
C VAL A 121 -9.26 -3.38 -3.76
N ILE A 122 -10.00 -3.40 -2.65
CA ILE A 122 -9.62 -4.10 -1.41
C ILE A 122 -9.54 -5.61 -1.65
N GLY A 123 -8.53 -6.28 -1.08
CA GLY A 123 -8.42 -7.73 -1.12
C GLY A 123 -7.01 -8.27 -1.26
N ASN A 124 -6.91 -9.56 -1.56
CA ASN A 124 -5.65 -10.26 -1.74
C ASN A 124 -5.20 -10.18 -3.20
N TYR A 125 -3.91 -10.01 -3.38
CA TYR A 125 -3.28 -9.88 -4.68
C TYR A 125 -2.06 -10.78 -4.79
N GLU A 126 -1.71 -11.09 -6.03
CA GLU A 126 -0.44 -11.72 -6.37
C GLU A 126 0.26 -10.96 -7.49
N VAL A 127 1.57 -10.78 -7.37
CA VAL A 127 2.43 -10.40 -8.47
C VAL A 127 2.97 -11.68 -9.10
N ILE A 128 2.51 -11.97 -10.31
CA ILE A 128 2.84 -13.21 -11.04
C ILE A 128 3.90 -12.88 -12.11
N PHE A 129 4.95 -13.70 -12.18
CA PHE A 129 6.06 -13.58 -13.13
C PHE A 129 5.91 -14.63 -14.24
N GLU A 130 5.00 -14.38 -15.18
CA GLU A 130 4.70 -15.31 -16.28
C GLU A 130 5.86 -15.39 -17.27
N GLY A 131 6.17 -16.61 -17.70
CA GLY A 131 7.31 -16.91 -18.60
C GLY A 131 8.62 -17.17 -17.86
N THR A 132 8.59 -17.24 -16.52
CA THR A 132 9.72 -17.58 -15.65
C THR A 132 9.32 -18.63 -14.63
N ASN A 133 10.31 -19.13 -13.86
CA ASN A 133 10.07 -20.06 -12.75
C ASN A 133 10.07 -19.34 -11.38
N TYR A 134 9.99 -18.01 -11.33
CA TYR A 134 9.95 -17.28 -10.08
C TYR A 134 8.58 -17.43 -9.41
N GLU A 135 8.59 -17.59 -8.09
CA GLU A 135 7.36 -17.69 -7.31
C GLU A 135 6.58 -16.37 -7.33
N SER A 136 5.26 -16.42 -7.26
CA SER A 136 4.45 -15.22 -7.12
C SER A 136 4.68 -14.57 -5.75
N ILE A 137 4.64 -13.23 -5.72
CA ILE A 137 4.66 -12.47 -4.47
C ILE A 137 3.24 -12.13 -4.08
N LYS A 138 2.84 -12.51 -2.86
CA LYS A 138 1.52 -12.22 -2.31
C LYS A 138 1.55 -10.88 -1.58
N LEU A 139 0.46 -10.14 -1.71
CA LEU A 139 0.25 -8.86 -1.03
C LEU A 139 -1.23 -8.64 -0.78
N LYS A 140 -1.56 -7.66 0.08
CA LYS A 140 -2.93 -7.32 0.43
C LYS A 140 -3.16 -5.82 0.35
N ILE A 141 -4.31 -5.41 -0.15
CA ILE A 141 -4.79 -4.03 -0.02
C ILE A 141 -5.90 -4.01 1.02
N ILE A 142 -5.69 -3.25 2.10
CA ILE A 142 -6.61 -3.17 3.24
C ILE A 142 -7.58 -2.01 3.11
N ASN A 143 -8.68 -2.08 3.85
CA ASN A 143 -9.70 -1.02 3.94
C ASN A 143 -9.25 0.13 4.88
N LYS A 144 -8.12 0.74 4.51
CA LYS A 144 -7.64 1.99 5.12
C LYS A 144 -7.15 2.88 3.98
N TYR A 145 -7.43 4.17 4.06
CA TYR A 145 -6.97 5.12 3.05
C TYR A 145 -5.58 5.68 3.41
N LEU A 146 -4.81 5.96 2.39
CA LEU A 146 -3.70 6.88 2.54
C LEU A 146 -4.28 8.29 2.78
N PRO A 147 -3.84 9.04 3.80
CA PRO A 147 -4.37 10.36 4.09
C PRO A 147 -4.45 11.25 2.84
N GLY A 148 -5.62 11.82 2.58
CA GLY A 148 -5.88 12.66 1.40
C GLY A 148 -6.12 11.91 0.09
N SER A 149 -6.30 10.59 0.11
CA SER A 149 -6.60 9.80 -1.09
C SER A 149 -8.07 9.37 -1.20
N GLU A 150 -8.89 9.62 -0.20
CA GLU A 150 -10.27 9.17 -0.06
C GLU A 150 -11.13 9.53 -1.29
N TYR A 151 -11.00 10.75 -1.79
CA TYR A 151 -11.75 11.26 -2.95
C TYR A 151 -11.52 10.46 -4.25
N ARG A 152 -10.41 9.71 -4.32
CA ARG A 152 -10.07 8.87 -5.48
C ARG A 152 -10.87 7.57 -5.52
N PHE A 153 -11.54 7.25 -4.43
CA PHE A 153 -12.29 6.00 -4.26
C PHE A 153 -13.79 6.25 -4.05
N GLU A 154 -14.27 7.46 -4.37
CA GLU A 154 -15.70 7.72 -4.52
C GLU A 154 -16.24 6.86 -5.67
N PRO A 155 -17.37 6.15 -5.51
CA PRO A 155 -17.92 5.26 -6.53
C PRO A 155 -18.08 5.96 -7.88
N VAL A 156 -17.67 5.28 -8.96
CA VAL A 156 -17.67 5.84 -10.34
C VAL A 156 -18.65 5.15 -11.30
N CYS A 157 -19.32 4.07 -10.81
CA CYS A 157 -20.34 3.39 -11.64
C CYS A 157 -21.75 3.54 -11.05
#